data_e7cc571c7584b2de0d8034ba33baff08
#
_entry.id   e7cc571c7584b2de0d8034ba33baff08
#
_cell.length_a   1.000
_cell.length_b   1.000
_cell.length_c   1.000
_cell.angle_alpha   90.00
_cell.angle_beta   90.00
_cell.angle_gamma   90.00
#
_symmetry.space_group_name_H-M   'P 1'
#
loop_
_entity.id
_entity.type
_entity.pdbx_description
1 polymer ?
#
loop_
_entity_poly.entity_id
_entity_poly.type
_entity_poly.pdbx_seq_one_letter_code
_entity_poly.pdbx_strand_id
1 'polypeptide(L)'
;MITMKDIVREGHPSLRETADEVAMPPKKEDITILNDMMTFLKNSQDAEIAEKYKLRSGVGIAAPQIGVNKRLVAIHFSDYNDKLYSYELINPKIISHSVEKAFLTSGEGCLSVDRDVEGYVVRYARVTIQAMDKDCNIIKLRLKGYPAIVFQHEIDHLNGVMFFDHINKEDPYYIPENAKVIE
;
A
#
# COMPACT_ATOMS: atom_id res chain seq x y z
N MET A 1 -15.01 -13.34 2.28
CA MET A 1 -13.60 -13.43 1.81
C MET A 1 -13.46 -12.53 0.61
N ILE A 2 -12.50 -11.60 0.64
CA ILE A 2 -12.18 -10.70 -0.50
C ILE A 2 -11.51 -11.53 -1.61
N THR A 3 -11.95 -11.30 -2.84
CA THR A 3 -11.36 -11.88 -4.06
C THR A 3 -11.04 -10.76 -5.06
N MET A 4 -10.43 -11.12 -6.20
CA MET A 4 -10.13 -10.13 -7.25
C MET A 4 -11.38 -9.42 -7.81
N LYS A 5 -12.57 -9.99 -7.62
CA LYS A 5 -13.84 -9.36 -8.02
C LYS A 5 -14.25 -8.19 -7.13
N ASP A 6 -13.77 -8.21 -5.88
CA ASP A 6 -14.07 -7.15 -4.90
C ASP A 6 -13.10 -5.98 -5.01
N ILE A 7 -11.95 -6.19 -5.67
CA ILE A 7 -10.95 -5.14 -5.88
C ILE A 7 -11.36 -4.29 -7.08
N VAL A 8 -11.59 -3.01 -6.82
CA VAL A 8 -11.92 -2.04 -7.87
C VAL A 8 -10.70 -1.73 -8.72
N ARG A 9 -10.91 -1.46 -9.99
CA ARG A 9 -9.86 -1.22 -10.96
C ARG A 9 -9.73 0.26 -11.30
N GLU A 10 -8.59 0.58 -11.89
CA GLU A 10 -8.26 1.87 -12.48
C GLU A 10 -9.48 2.48 -13.18
N GLY A 11 -9.80 3.74 -12.88
CA GLY A 11 -11.00 4.43 -13.34
C GLY A 11 -12.16 4.43 -12.33
N HIS A 12 -12.14 3.58 -11.32
CA HIS A 12 -13.17 3.62 -10.26
C HIS A 12 -12.98 4.85 -9.37
N PRO A 13 -14.06 5.60 -9.05
CA PRO A 13 -13.97 6.87 -8.29
C PRO A 13 -13.26 6.75 -6.95
N SER A 14 -13.45 5.66 -6.21
CA SER A 14 -12.83 5.48 -4.88
C SER A 14 -11.31 5.55 -4.91
N LEU A 15 -10.67 5.25 -6.03
CA LEU A 15 -9.21 5.31 -6.19
C LEU A 15 -8.68 6.73 -6.33
N ARG A 16 -9.56 7.70 -6.60
CA ARG A 16 -9.20 9.12 -6.78
C ARG A 16 -9.78 10.04 -5.72
N GLU A 17 -10.49 9.50 -4.76
CA GLU A 17 -11.02 10.25 -3.62
C GLU A 17 -10.02 10.27 -2.46
N THR A 18 -10.11 11.29 -1.62
CA THR A 18 -9.44 11.29 -0.31
C THR A 18 -10.32 10.51 0.66
N ALA A 19 -9.78 9.46 1.24
CA ALA A 19 -10.50 8.62 2.19
C ALA A 19 -10.76 9.36 3.51
N ASP A 20 -11.92 9.09 4.11
CA ASP A 20 -12.32 9.68 5.37
C ASP A 20 -11.57 9.08 6.56
N GLU A 21 -11.22 9.92 7.53
CA GLU A 21 -10.68 9.43 8.79
C GLU A 21 -11.67 8.54 9.52
N VAL A 22 -11.16 7.48 10.11
CA VAL A 22 -11.93 6.56 10.95
C VAL A 22 -12.01 7.13 12.36
N ALA A 23 -13.23 7.25 12.89
CA ALA A 23 -13.44 7.67 14.28
C ALA A 23 -12.89 6.60 15.25
N MET A 24 -12.21 7.04 16.28
CA MET A 24 -11.65 6.17 17.31
C MET A 24 -12.52 6.21 18.58
N PRO A 25 -12.76 5.07 19.26
CA PRO A 25 -12.33 3.71 18.87
C PRO A 25 -13.01 3.21 17.58
N PRO A 26 -12.36 2.30 16.83
CA PRO A 26 -12.93 1.80 15.58
C PRO A 26 -14.19 0.99 15.83
N LYS A 27 -15.13 1.09 14.90
CA LYS A 27 -16.35 0.29 14.94
C LYS A 27 -16.06 -1.16 14.55
N LYS A 28 -16.95 -2.07 14.91
CA LYS A 28 -16.85 -3.49 14.52
C LYS A 28 -16.71 -3.67 13.01
N GLU A 29 -17.38 -2.85 12.22
CA GLU A 29 -17.29 -2.83 10.76
C GLU A 29 -15.87 -2.51 10.29
N ASP A 30 -15.22 -1.52 10.87
CA ASP A 30 -13.84 -1.12 10.51
C ASP A 30 -12.85 -2.24 10.80
N ILE A 31 -13.01 -2.92 11.95
CA ILE A 31 -12.19 -4.07 12.34
C ILE A 31 -12.41 -5.23 11.37
N THR A 32 -13.64 -5.49 10.97
CA THR A 32 -13.96 -6.53 9.98
C THR A 32 -13.29 -6.27 8.64
N ILE A 33 -13.34 -5.03 8.14
CA ILE A 33 -12.67 -4.63 6.89
C ILE A 33 -11.16 -4.88 6.99
N LEU A 34 -10.51 -4.46 8.07
CA LEU A 34 -9.07 -4.70 8.27
C LEU A 34 -8.74 -6.19 8.29
N ASN A 35 -9.52 -6.99 9.03
CA ASN A 35 -9.31 -8.44 9.10
C ASN A 35 -9.48 -9.09 7.71
N ASP A 36 -10.48 -8.69 6.96
CA ASP A 36 -10.75 -9.22 5.62
C ASP A 36 -9.62 -8.86 4.64
N MET A 37 -9.12 -7.62 4.70
CA MET A 37 -7.98 -7.20 3.89
C MET A 37 -6.71 -7.97 4.25
N MET A 38 -6.42 -8.16 5.54
CA MET A 38 -5.28 -8.96 5.99
C MET A 38 -5.40 -10.42 5.54
N THR A 39 -6.57 -11.00 5.65
CA THR A 39 -6.86 -12.37 5.19
C THR A 39 -6.64 -12.49 3.68
N PHE A 40 -7.08 -11.49 2.90
CA PHE A 40 -6.83 -11.46 1.46
C PHE A 40 -5.32 -11.50 1.15
N LEU A 41 -4.50 -10.68 1.80
CA LEU A 41 -3.06 -10.65 1.57
C LEU A 41 -2.43 -12.01 1.86
N LYS A 42 -2.75 -12.62 2.99
CA LYS A 42 -2.26 -13.95 3.37
C LYS A 42 -2.68 -15.01 2.37
N ASN A 43 -3.95 -15.03 1.98
CA ASN A 43 -4.47 -15.95 0.98
C ASN A 43 -3.80 -15.77 -0.38
N SER A 44 -3.53 -14.53 -0.78
CA SER A 44 -2.88 -14.20 -2.05
C SER A 44 -1.42 -14.66 -2.13
N GLN A 45 -0.80 -14.88 -0.97
CA GLN A 45 0.58 -15.35 -0.85
C GLN A 45 0.67 -16.87 -0.60
N ASP A 46 -0.45 -17.54 -0.37
CA ASP A 46 -0.54 -18.98 -0.27
C ASP A 46 -0.78 -19.59 -1.66
N ALA A 47 0.14 -20.44 -2.12
CA ALA A 47 0.09 -20.96 -3.48
C ALA A 47 -1.20 -21.74 -3.80
N GLU A 48 -1.68 -22.56 -2.88
CA GLU A 48 -2.88 -23.37 -3.09
C GLU A 48 -4.15 -22.53 -3.09
N ILE A 49 -4.26 -21.59 -2.13
CA ILE A 49 -5.42 -20.71 -2.00
C ILE A 49 -5.45 -19.71 -3.17
N ALA A 50 -4.30 -19.13 -3.52
CA ALA A 50 -4.21 -18.18 -4.60
C ALA A 50 -4.60 -18.82 -5.95
N GLU A 51 -4.15 -20.04 -6.23
CA GLU A 51 -4.53 -20.77 -7.44
C GLU A 51 -6.03 -21.09 -7.44
N LYS A 52 -6.55 -21.62 -6.35
CA LYS A 52 -7.97 -22.00 -6.21
C LYS A 52 -8.91 -20.84 -6.46
N TYR A 53 -8.60 -19.66 -5.95
CA TYR A 53 -9.45 -18.47 -6.05
C TYR A 53 -8.95 -17.45 -7.08
N LYS A 54 -7.91 -17.77 -7.82
CA LYS A 54 -7.29 -16.91 -8.86
C LYS A 54 -6.91 -15.54 -8.32
N LEU A 55 -6.24 -15.54 -7.16
CA LEU A 55 -5.80 -14.31 -6.51
C LEU A 55 -4.43 -13.86 -7.07
N ARG A 56 -4.31 -12.58 -7.34
CA ARG A 56 -3.00 -11.96 -7.59
C ARG A 56 -2.32 -11.74 -6.24
N SER A 57 -1.04 -12.07 -6.14
CA SER A 57 -0.26 -11.84 -4.93
C SER A 57 -0.14 -10.34 -4.64
N GLY A 58 -0.43 -9.96 -3.39
CA GLY A 58 -0.32 -8.60 -2.90
C GLY A 58 0.41 -8.53 -1.57
N VAL A 59 1.14 -7.44 -1.35
CA VAL A 59 1.88 -7.17 -0.09
C VAL A 59 1.21 -6.11 0.76
N GLY A 60 0.29 -5.35 0.17
CA GLY A 60 -0.51 -4.34 0.84
C GLY A 60 -1.81 -4.08 0.11
N ILE A 61 -2.80 -3.59 0.84
CA ILE A 61 -4.11 -3.20 0.31
C ILE A 61 -4.72 -2.11 1.19
N ALA A 62 -5.33 -1.12 0.55
CA ALA A 62 -6.04 -0.03 1.20
C ALA A 62 -7.55 -0.14 0.96
N ALA A 63 -8.36 0.30 1.92
CA ALA A 63 -9.81 0.22 1.84
C ALA A 63 -10.42 0.83 0.57
N PRO A 64 -9.92 1.95 0.01
CA PRO A 64 -10.42 2.44 -1.27
C PRO A 64 -10.34 1.43 -2.42
N GLN A 65 -9.39 0.49 -2.38
CA GLN A 65 -9.26 -0.57 -3.39
C GLN A 65 -10.38 -1.63 -3.33
N ILE A 66 -11.15 -1.65 -2.28
CA ILE A 66 -12.38 -2.46 -2.16
C ILE A 66 -13.64 -1.58 -2.10
N GLY A 67 -13.54 -0.35 -2.58
CA GLY A 67 -14.66 0.58 -2.67
C GLY A 67 -15.10 1.20 -1.35
N VAL A 68 -14.27 1.12 -0.30
CA VAL A 68 -14.56 1.66 1.03
C VAL A 68 -13.78 2.94 1.26
N ASN A 69 -14.48 4.06 1.41
CA ASN A 69 -13.87 5.39 1.58
C ASN A 69 -13.42 5.65 3.02
N LYS A 70 -12.54 4.81 3.54
CA LYS A 70 -12.00 4.90 4.90
C LYS A 70 -10.47 4.76 4.89
N ARG A 71 -9.82 5.44 5.84
CA ARG A 71 -8.36 5.39 5.98
C ARG A 71 -7.91 4.14 6.74
N LEU A 72 -8.04 3.00 6.07
CA LEU A 72 -7.66 1.67 6.57
C LEU A 72 -6.69 1.02 5.58
N VAL A 73 -5.61 0.44 6.11
CA VAL A 73 -4.57 -0.23 5.31
C VAL A 73 -4.16 -1.53 6.00
N ALA A 74 -3.97 -2.57 5.22
CA ALA A 74 -3.33 -3.82 5.65
C ALA A 74 -2.02 -4.02 4.88
N ILE A 75 -0.98 -4.46 5.57
CA ILE A 75 0.36 -4.74 5.04
C ILE A 75 0.77 -6.13 5.52
N HIS A 76 1.24 -6.98 4.60
CA HIS A 76 1.76 -8.29 4.98
C HIS A 76 2.80 -8.77 3.98
N PHE A 77 4.07 -8.79 4.37
CA PHE A 77 5.17 -9.36 3.58
C PHE A 77 6.40 -9.58 4.46
N SER A 78 7.33 -10.42 3.99
CA SER A 78 8.68 -10.49 4.55
C SER A 78 9.65 -9.81 3.60
N ASP A 79 10.61 -9.05 4.16
CA ASP A 79 11.68 -8.46 3.36
C ASP A 79 12.78 -9.50 3.04
N TYR A 80 13.80 -9.06 2.30
CA TYR A 80 14.90 -9.94 1.91
C TYR A 80 15.76 -10.47 3.08
N ASN A 81 15.61 -9.89 4.29
CA ASN A 81 16.22 -10.37 5.53
C ASN A 81 15.27 -11.28 6.34
N ASP A 82 14.18 -11.74 5.75
CA ASP A 82 13.11 -12.49 6.40
C ASP A 82 12.43 -11.76 7.57
N LYS A 83 12.56 -10.44 7.62
CA LYS A 83 11.82 -9.63 8.59
C LYS A 83 10.38 -9.50 8.14
N LEU A 84 9.46 -9.95 9.00
CA LEU A 84 8.02 -9.86 8.74
C LEU A 84 7.49 -8.45 9.03
N TYR A 85 6.78 -7.90 8.05
CA TYR A 85 5.96 -6.71 8.17
C TYR A 85 4.50 -7.13 8.04
N SER A 86 3.77 -7.11 9.14
CA SER A 86 2.36 -7.51 9.20
C SER A 86 1.61 -6.52 10.08
N TYR A 87 0.88 -5.61 9.44
CA TYR A 87 0.25 -4.48 10.10
C TYR A 87 -1.17 -4.24 9.60
N GLU A 88 -2.07 -3.96 10.52
CA GLU A 88 -3.40 -3.44 10.25
C GLU A 88 -3.45 -2.01 10.81
N LEU A 89 -3.53 -1.03 9.92
CA LEU A 89 -3.34 0.38 10.24
C LEU A 89 -4.62 1.18 10.07
N ILE A 90 -4.95 1.98 11.08
CA ILE A 90 -6.06 2.93 11.08
C ILE A 90 -5.48 4.34 11.04
N ASN A 91 -5.96 5.17 10.11
CA ASN A 91 -5.53 6.54 9.92
C ASN A 91 -4.00 6.70 9.78
N PRO A 92 -3.33 5.87 8.97
CA PRO A 92 -1.89 6.01 8.78
C PRO A 92 -1.56 7.33 8.08
N LYS A 93 -0.48 7.95 8.52
CA LYS A 93 0.05 9.18 7.92
C LYS A 93 1.57 9.21 7.99
N ILE A 94 2.19 9.84 7.01
CA ILE A 94 3.61 10.15 7.02
C ILE A 94 3.81 11.41 7.86
N ILE A 95 4.54 11.28 8.97
CA ILE A 95 4.82 12.41 9.88
C ILE A 95 6.18 13.05 9.63
N SER A 96 7.10 12.34 8.98
CA SER A 96 8.38 12.88 8.49
C SER A 96 8.92 12.01 7.36
N HIS A 97 9.77 12.60 6.54
CA HIS A 97 10.40 11.90 5.43
C HIS A 97 11.78 12.47 5.12
N SER A 98 12.61 11.70 4.41
CA SER A 98 13.90 12.14 3.92
C SER A 98 13.76 13.13 2.75
N VAL A 99 14.79 13.93 2.54
CA VAL A 99 14.99 14.67 1.28
C VAL A 99 15.38 13.69 0.17
N GLU A 100 16.23 12.71 0.51
CA GLU A 100 16.65 11.66 -0.41
C GLU A 100 15.45 10.85 -0.92
N LYS A 101 15.48 10.55 -2.21
CA LYS A 101 14.47 9.73 -2.91
C LYS A 101 14.99 8.32 -3.12
N ALA A 102 14.09 7.42 -3.45
CA ALA A 102 14.39 6.04 -3.80
C ALA A 102 13.35 5.50 -4.79
N PHE A 103 13.73 4.47 -5.51
CA PHE A 103 12.83 3.77 -6.44
C PHE A 103 13.26 2.31 -6.61
N LEU A 104 12.31 1.46 -6.98
CA LEU A 104 12.58 0.08 -7.35
C LEU A 104 12.94 -0.01 -8.83
N THR A 105 14.03 -0.71 -9.17
CA THR A 105 14.43 -0.91 -10.57
C THR A 105 13.41 -1.67 -11.39
N SER A 106 12.67 -2.60 -10.76
CA SER A 106 11.60 -3.36 -11.40
C SER A 106 10.30 -2.57 -11.60
N GLY A 107 10.26 -1.32 -11.13
CA GLY A 107 9.02 -0.55 -11.10
C GLY A 107 8.05 -1.05 -10.02
N GLU A 108 6.82 -0.58 -10.09
CA GLU A 108 5.77 -1.00 -9.17
C GLU A 108 4.57 -1.56 -9.93
N GLY A 109 3.77 -2.34 -9.21
CA GLY A 109 2.48 -2.82 -9.65
C GLY A 109 1.42 -2.56 -8.58
N CYS A 110 0.17 -2.75 -8.93
CA CYS A 110 -0.95 -2.55 -8.02
C CYS A 110 -2.07 -3.55 -8.33
N LEU A 111 -2.74 -4.05 -7.29
CA LEU A 111 -3.88 -4.95 -7.45
C LEU A 111 -5.03 -4.31 -8.25
N SER A 112 -5.12 -2.98 -8.23
CA SER A 112 -6.14 -2.20 -8.94
C SER A 112 -5.75 -1.83 -10.36
N VAL A 113 -4.57 -2.24 -10.84
CA VAL A 113 -4.06 -1.93 -12.18
C VAL A 113 -3.72 -3.23 -12.90
N ASP A 114 -4.44 -3.53 -13.99
CA ASP A 114 -4.29 -4.80 -14.72
C ASP A 114 -3.25 -4.73 -15.85
N ARG A 115 -2.83 -3.53 -16.22
CA ARG A 115 -1.81 -3.29 -17.24
C ARG A 115 -0.42 -3.16 -16.65
N ASP A 116 0.60 -3.50 -17.42
CA ASP A 116 1.97 -3.17 -17.07
C ASP A 116 2.23 -1.67 -17.28
N VAL A 117 2.81 -1.03 -16.27
CA VAL A 117 3.20 0.38 -16.33
C VAL A 117 4.71 0.47 -16.14
N GLU A 118 5.41 0.88 -17.19
CA GLU A 118 6.86 1.02 -17.17
C GLU A 118 7.27 2.35 -16.54
N GLY A 119 8.43 2.34 -15.90
CA GLY A 119 9.07 3.53 -15.36
C GLY A 119 9.41 3.42 -13.88
N TYR A 120 10.20 4.38 -13.43
CA TYR A 120 10.62 4.47 -12.03
C TYR A 120 9.63 5.28 -11.21
N VAL A 121 9.11 4.65 -10.16
CA VAL A 121 8.23 5.32 -9.19
C VAL A 121 9.11 5.94 -8.11
N VAL A 122 9.34 7.23 -8.21
CA VAL A 122 10.25 7.96 -7.32
C VAL A 122 9.51 8.35 -6.04
N ARG A 123 9.99 7.83 -4.90
CA ARG A 123 9.40 8.02 -3.58
C ARG A 123 10.43 8.53 -2.59
N TYR A 124 10.02 8.84 -1.37
CA TYR A 124 10.95 9.12 -0.28
C TYR A 124 11.75 7.86 0.08
N ALA A 125 13.06 8.01 0.27
CA ALA A 125 13.92 6.90 0.63
C ALA A 125 13.65 6.40 2.06
N ARG A 126 13.29 7.30 2.96
CA ARG A 126 12.95 7.01 4.36
C ARG A 126 11.71 7.79 4.76
N VAL A 127 10.85 7.14 5.53
CA VAL A 127 9.64 7.77 6.08
C VAL A 127 9.46 7.35 7.54
N THR A 128 8.84 8.22 8.31
CA THR A 128 8.27 7.87 9.61
C THR A 128 6.76 7.94 9.50
N ILE A 129 6.10 6.85 9.84
CA ILE A 129 4.65 6.70 9.75
C ILE A 129 4.07 6.60 11.14
N GLN A 130 2.94 7.25 11.36
CA GLN A 130 2.14 7.11 12.56
C GLN A 130 0.74 6.65 12.19
N ALA A 131 0.22 5.69 12.94
CA ALA A 131 -1.11 5.12 12.76
C ALA A 131 -1.68 4.69 14.11
N MET A 132 -2.93 4.24 14.12
CA MET A 132 -3.55 3.56 15.24
C MET A 132 -3.77 2.08 14.88
N ASP A 133 -3.70 1.20 15.87
CA ASP A 133 -4.13 -0.18 15.73
C ASP A 133 -5.60 -0.38 16.18
N LYS A 134 -6.08 -1.61 16.10
CA LYS A 134 -7.46 -1.96 16.48
C LYS A 134 -7.75 -1.76 17.98
N ASP A 135 -6.72 -1.76 18.82
CA ASP A 135 -6.80 -1.59 20.26
C ASP A 135 -6.55 -0.14 20.71
N CYS A 136 -6.59 0.79 19.76
CA CYS A 136 -6.35 2.21 19.97
C CYS A 136 -4.92 2.57 20.43
N ASN A 137 -3.96 1.69 20.18
CA ASN A 137 -2.55 1.99 20.43
C ASN A 137 -1.96 2.78 19.26
N ILE A 138 -1.09 3.73 19.58
CA ILE A 138 -0.33 4.46 18.56
C ILE A 138 0.81 3.58 18.06
N ILE A 139 0.86 3.40 16.73
CA ILE A 139 1.96 2.74 16.03
C ILE A 139 2.82 3.82 15.38
N LYS A 140 4.12 3.78 15.64
CA LYS A 140 5.10 4.67 15.00
C LYS A 140 6.21 3.83 14.39
N LEU A 141 6.38 3.93 13.07
CA LEU A 141 7.33 3.13 12.31
C LEU A 141 8.31 4.03 11.57
N ARG A 142 9.60 3.75 11.72
CA ARG A 142 10.67 4.31 10.89
C ARG A 142 11.03 3.28 9.82
N LEU A 143 10.84 3.63 8.56
CA LEU A 143 10.97 2.72 7.44
C LEU A 143 11.98 3.25 6.43
N LYS A 144 12.73 2.33 5.82
CA LYS A 144 13.65 2.59 4.72
C LYS A 144 13.60 1.44 3.71
N GLY A 145 14.08 1.69 2.50
CA GLY A 145 14.15 0.66 1.47
C GLY A 145 12.77 0.17 1.02
N TYR A 146 12.68 -1.10 0.66
CA TYR A 146 11.44 -1.71 0.18
C TYR A 146 10.22 -1.50 1.12
N PRO A 147 10.34 -1.70 2.44
CA PRO A 147 9.22 -1.38 3.33
C PRO A 147 8.71 0.05 3.21
N ALA A 148 9.60 1.04 3.10
CA ALA A 148 9.18 2.43 2.91
C ALA A 148 8.39 2.62 1.61
N ILE A 149 8.77 1.94 0.54
CA ILE A 149 8.06 1.97 -0.74
C ILE A 149 6.64 1.39 -0.59
N VAL A 150 6.51 0.22 0.02
CA VAL A 150 5.21 -0.44 0.21
C VAL A 150 4.25 0.43 1.02
N PHE A 151 4.68 0.94 2.15
CA PHE A 151 3.81 1.78 3.00
C PHE A 151 3.40 3.09 2.33
N GLN A 152 4.30 3.73 1.58
CA GLN A 152 3.96 4.93 0.81
C GLN A 152 2.93 4.65 -0.27
N HIS A 153 3.07 3.52 -0.99
CA HIS A 153 2.12 3.09 -2.00
C HIS A 153 0.69 2.97 -1.43
N GLU A 154 0.56 2.31 -0.28
CA GLU A 154 -0.76 2.09 0.35
C GLU A 154 -1.35 3.37 0.95
N ILE A 155 -0.52 4.22 1.56
CA ILE A 155 -0.98 5.53 2.08
C ILE A 155 -1.42 6.44 0.94
N ASP A 156 -0.74 6.39 -0.21
CA ASP A 156 -1.15 7.13 -1.40
C ASP A 156 -2.58 6.81 -1.83
N HIS A 157 -3.00 5.55 -1.75
CA HIS A 157 -4.38 5.15 -2.06
C HIS A 157 -5.41 5.88 -1.19
N LEU A 158 -5.06 6.20 0.05
CA LEU A 158 -5.93 6.97 0.95
C LEU A 158 -6.06 8.44 0.54
N ASN A 159 -5.20 8.92 -0.32
CA ASN A 159 -5.16 10.30 -0.82
C ASN A 159 -5.50 10.41 -2.31
N GLY A 160 -6.00 9.33 -2.91
CA GLY A 160 -6.38 9.31 -4.32
C GLY A 160 -5.19 9.33 -5.29
N VAL A 161 -4.02 8.89 -4.85
CA VAL A 161 -2.79 8.87 -5.63
C VAL A 161 -2.46 7.44 -6.08
N MET A 162 -2.25 7.25 -7.37
CA MET A 162 -1.82 5.98 -7.95
C MET A 162 -0.29 5.98 -8.14
N PHE A 163 0.33 4.80 -8.11
CA PHE A 163 1.79 4.70 -8.21
C PHE A 163 2.35 5.36 -9.47
N PHE A 164 1.67 5.24 -10.60
CA PHE A 164 2.12 5.81 -11.87
C PHE A 164 2.05 7.34 -11.91
N ASP A 165 1.38 7.98 -10.95
CA ASP A 165 1.39 9.45 -10.82
C ASP A 165 2.79 9.98 -10.46
N HIS A 166 3.64 9.13 -9.86
CA HIS A 166 5.03 9.46 -9.51
C HIS A 166 6.03 9.21 -10.64
N ILE A 167 5.60 8.65 -11.77
CA ILE A 167 6.47 8.40 -12.91
C ILE A 167 6.57 9.68 -13.75
N ASN A 168 7.79 10.05 -14.14
CA ASN A 168 8.01 11.18 -15.03
C ASN A 168 7.36 10.88 -16.40
N LYS A 169 6.47 11.75 -16.86
CA LYS A 169 5.69 11.54 -18.08
C LYS A 169 6.51 11.70 -19.35
N GLU A 170 7.55 12.53 -19.33
CA GLU A 170 8.41 12.79 -20.48
C GLU A 170 9.51 11.74 -20.60
N ASP A 171 10.07 11.32 -19.45
CA ASP A 171 11.09 10.27 -19.38
C ASP A 171 10.77 9.34 -18.21
N PRO A 172 10.08 8.22 -18.45
CA PRO A 172 9.68 7.28 -17.39
C PRO A 172 10.84 6.71 -16.58
N TYR A 173 12.03 6.69 -17.13
CA TYR A 173 13.23 6.18 -16.47
C TYR A 173 14.17 7.28 -15.95
N TYR A 174 13.67 8.51 -15.86
CA TYR A 174 14.41 9.61 -15.28
C TYR A 174 14.75 9.35 -13.81
N ILE A 175 16.01 9.53 -13.45
CA ILE A 175 16.53 9.35 -12.10
C ILE A 175 16.94 10.73 -11.56
N PRO A 176 16.25 11.26 -10.53
CA PRO A 176 16.67 12.48 -9.84
C PRO A 176 18.06 12.32 -9.21
N GLU A 177 18.83 13.40 -9.13
CA GLU A 177 20.20 13.38 -8.55
C GLU A 177 20.25 12.84 -7.12
N ASN A 178 19.19 13.07 -6.33
CA ASN A 178 19.09 12.63 -4.94
C ASN A 178 18.36 11.30 -4.77
N ALA A 179 18.24 10.49 -5.83
CA ALA A 179 17.54 9.22 -5.79
C ALA A 179 18.50 8.02 -5.68
N LYS A 180 18.13 7.06 -4.83
CA LYS A 180 18.79 5.77 -4.67
C LYS A 180 18.00 4.65 -5.31
N VAL A 181 18.73 3.69 -5.85
CA VAL A 181 18.17 2.44 -6.34
C VAL A 181 17.90 1.50 -5.16
N ILE A 182 16.74 0.86 -5.18
CA ILE A 182 16.40 -0.26 -4.30
C ILE A 182 16.23 -1.50 -5.20
N GLU A 183 17.03 -2.52 -4.94
CA GLU A 183 17.00 -3.81 -5.65
C GLU A 183 16.13 -4.83 -4.94
#